data_03404cb2814f4a8ce07bafb77295bcf1
#
_entry.id   03404cb2814f4a8ce07bafb77295bcf1
#
_cell.length_a   1.000
_cell.length_b   1.000
_cell.length_c   1.000
_cell.angle_alpha   90.00
_cell.angle_beta   90.00
_cell.angle_gamma   90.00
#
_symmetry.space_group_name_H-M   'P 1'
#
loop_
_entity.id
_entity.type
_entity.pdbx_description
1 polymer ?
#
loop_
_entity_poly.entity_id
_entity_poly.type
_entity_poly.pdbx_seq_one_letter_code
_entity_poly.pdbx_strand_id
1 'polypeptide(L)'
;SKLQEYPIGFVKAPLPDHFAGLSFPFPSLEELGFKRSVIKVPEYDLDNLDNYQKVRDYPSLDGTSHLSVHLRFGTVSIRRIVSQIAGNEPFLNELIWREFFMQVLYHYPDVVGSNFRKKFDALDWINDPQDFEKWQQGQTGFPLVDAGMRELNATGYMHNRVRMIVAGF
;
A
#
# COMPACT_ATOMS: atom_id res chain seq x y z
N SER A 1 -18.87 9.84 14.03
CA SER A 1 -18.60 8.91 12.91
C SER A 1 -19.06 7.52 13.32
N LYS A 2 -19.68 6.75 12.38
CA LYS A 2 -20.21 5.39 12.67
C LYS A 2 -19.13 4.40 13.14
N LEU A 3 -17.86 4.68 12.90
CA LEU A 3 -16.74 3.86 13.38
C LEU A 3 -16.56 3.89 14.91
N GLN A 4 -17.09 4.91 15.60
CA GLN A 4 -17.05 4.98 17.06
C GLN A 4 -18.10 4.07 17.73
N GLU A 5 -19.09 3.60 16.98
CA GLU A 5 -20.16 2.73 17.51
C GLU A 5 -19.76 1.24 17.56
N TYR A 6 -18.69 0.85 16.89
CA TYR A 6 -18.21 -0.54 16.87
C TYR A 6 -16.95 -0.66 17.73
N PRO A 7 -17.02 -1.34 18.90
CA PRO A 7 -15.82 -1.60 19.70
C PRO A 7 -14.83 -2.44 18.90
N ILE A 8 -13.65 -1.89 18.66
CA ILE A 8 -12.53 -2.64 18.05
C ILE A 8 -11.94 -3.50 19.18
N GLY A 9 -12.60 -4.63 19.46
CA GLY A 9 -12.14 -5.59 20.44
C GLY A 9 -11.16 -6.58 19.81
N PHE A 10 -9.98 -6.76 20.43
CA PHE A 10 -9.17 -7.93 20.16
C PHE A 10 -9.79 -9.10 20.91
N VAL A 11 -10.28 -10.10 20.17
CA VAL A 11 -10.64 -11.37 20.78
C VAL A 11 -9.33 -12.06 21.18
N LYS A 12 -8.97 -11.97 22.45
CA LYS A 12 -8.01 -12.89 23.06
C LYS A 12 -8.70 -14.22 23.25
N ALA A 13 -8.84 -15.01 22.19
CA ALA A 13 -9.23 -16.39 22.35
C ALA A 13 -8.00 -17.17 22.88
N PRO A 14 -8.10 -17.89 23.99
CA PRO A 14 -7.08 -18.88 24.33
C PRO A 14 -7.12 -19.96 23.22
N LEU A 15 -6.03 -20.04 22.44
CA LEU A 15 -5.92 -20.98 21.32
C LEU A 15 -5.34 -22.36 21.66
N PRO A 16 -4.97 -22.69 22.94
CA PRO A 16 -4.19 -23.91 23.21
C PRO A 16 -4.88 -25.21 22.81
N ASP A 17 -6.20 -25.25 22.79
CA ASP A 17 -6.95 -26.52 22.61
C ASP A 17 -7.43 -26.76 21.17
N HIS A 18 -7.12 -25.86 20.25
CA HIS A 18 -7.58 -25.94 18.86
C HIS A 18 -6.51 -26.42 17.87
N PHE A 19 -5.29 -26.63 18.34
CA PHE A 19 -4.20 -27.16 17.52
C PHE A 19 -4.11 -28.69 17.67
N ALA A 20 -3.85 -29.35 16.55
CA ALA A 20 -3.79 -30.83 16.50
C ALA A 20 -2.62 -31.46 17.28
N GLY A 21 -1.84 -30.69 18.02
CA GLY A 21 -0.67 -31.17 18.78
C GLY A 21 0.47 -31.73 17.90
N LEU A 22 0.36 -31.62 16.59
CA LEU A 22 1.35 -32.06 15.62
C LEU A 22 2.29 -30.91 15.30
N SER A 23 3.59 -31.14 15.43
CA SER A 23 4.63 -30.19 15.02
C SER A 23 5.12 -30.59 13.63
N PHE A 24 4.87 -29.74 12.66
CA PHE A 24 5.46 -29.86 11.34
C PHE A 24 6.57 -28.80 11.21
N PRO A 25 7.73 -29.15 10.60
CA PRO A 25 8.75 -28.14 10.30
C PRO A 25 8.14 -27.10 9.35
N PHE A 26 8.32 -25.82 9.67
CA PHE A 26 7.90 -24.75 8.75
C PHE A 26 8.83 -24.75 7.54
N PRO A 27 8.31 -24.78 6.31
CA PRO A 27 9.16 -24.82 5.12
C PRO A 27 9.97 -23.54 5.01
N SER A 28 11.19 -23.65 4.47
CA SER A 28 12.03 -22.50 4.16
C SER A 28 11.45 -21.67 2.99
N LEU A 29 11.89 -20.42 2.85
CA LEU A 29 11.45 -19.58 1.73
C LEU A 29 11.84 -20.20 0.38
N GLU A 30 12.99 -20.83 0.31
CA GLU A 30 13.51 -21.50 -0.87
C GLU A 30 12.65 -22.71 -1.26
N GLU A 31 12.23 -23.53 -0.28
CA GLU A 31 11.31 -24.65 -0.51
C GLU A 31 9.93 -24.17 -1.01
N LEU A 32 9.51 -22.98 -0.61
CA LEU A 32 8.29 -22.33 -1.11
C LEU A 32 8.47 -21.64 -2.46
N GLY A 33 9.68 -21.68 -3.05
CA GLY A 33 9.99 -21.07 -4.35
C GLY A 33 10.27 -19.56 -4.30
N PHE A 34 10.41 -18.97 -3.11
CA PHE A 34 10.76 -17.57 -2.97
C PHE A 34 12.27 -17.35 -3.04
N LYS A 35 12.67 -16.24 -3.67
CA LYS A 35 14.04 -15.74 -3.65
C LYS A 35 14.12 -14.53 -2.73
N ARG A 36 15.17 -14.42 -1.94
CA ARG A 36 15.41 -13.22 -1.13
C ARG A 36 15.56 -12.00 -2.01
N SER A 37 14.77 -10.96 -1.71
CA SER A 37 14.93 -9.65 -2.34
C SER A 37 16.08 -8.88 -1.72
N VAL A 38 16.75 -8.06 -2.53
CA VAL A 38 17.72 -7.06 -2.06
C VAL A 38 17.04 -5.79 -1.56
N ILE A 39 15.75 -5.62 -1.88
CA ILE A 39 14.95 -4.47 -1.46
C ILE A 39 14.69 -4.57 0.04
N LYS A 40 15.04 -3.51 0.76
CA LYS A 40 14.74 -3.34 2.18
C LYS A 40 13.53 -2.43 2.29
N VAL A 41 12.40 -3.00 2.67
CA VAL A 41 11.19 -2.23 2.94
C VAL A 41 11.39 -1.44 4.24
N PRO A 42 11.12 -0.12 4.26
CA PRO A 42 11.17 0.68 5.47
C PRO A 42 10.21 0.15 6.54
N GLU A 43 10.61 0.21 7.79
CA GLU A 43 9.69 -0.01 8.92
C GLU A 43 8.63 1.09 8.93
N TYR A 44 7.42 0.75 9.38
CA TYR A 44 6.37 1.77 9.54
C TYR A 44 6.53 2.52 10.86
N ASP A 45 6.21 3.81 10.83
CA ASP A 45 6.25 4.71 11.98
C ASP A 45 4.88 5.39 12.16
N LEU A 46 4.37 5.35 13.40
CA LEU A 46 3.13 6.02 13.81
C LEU A 46 3.38 7.14 14.84
N ASP A 47 4.62 7.39 15.24
CA ASP A 47 4.93 8.31 16.34
C ASP A 47 4.78 9.79 15.90
N ASN A 48 4.90 10.09 14.61
CA ASN A 48 4.85 11.44 14.07
C ASN A 48 3.48 11.84 13.47
N LEU A 49 2.41 11.14 13.80
CA LEU A 49 1.09 11.38 13.21
C LEU A 49 0.49 12.76 13.54
N ASP A 50 0.91 13.41 14.62
CA ASP A 50 0.42 14.77 14.99
C ASP A 50 0.75 15.82 13.93
N ASN A 51 1.88 15.66 13.24
CA ASN A 51 2.28 16.53 12.14
C ASN A 51 1.89 16.01 10.75
N TYR A 52 1.32 14.82 10.66
CA TYR A 52 1.02 14.13 9.42
C TYR A 52 0.30 15.03 8.41
N GLN A 53 -0.77 15.71 8.83
CA GLN A 53 -1.56 16.56 7.94
C GLN A 53 -0.75 17.72 7.33
N LYS A 54 0.27 18.21 8.02
CA LYS A 54 1.10 19.33 7.56
C LYS A 54 2.19 18.90 6.60
N VAL A 55 2.71 17.68 6.76
CA VAL A 55 3.90 17.20 6.03
C VAL A 55 3.60 16.18 4.93
N ARG A 56 2.44 15.51 5.00
CA ARG A 56 2.06 14.42 4.08
C ARG A 56 2.06 14.78 2.59
N ASP A 57 2.00 16.05 2.25
CA ASP A 57 1.94 16.51 0.87
C ASP A 57 3.31 16.91 0.31
N TYR A 58 4.36 16.81 1.11
CA TYR A 58 5.73 17.19 0.74
C TYR A 58 6.61 15.95 0.57
N PRO A 59 6.85 15.48 -0.68
CA PRO A 59 7.67 14.28 -0.93
C PRO A 59 9.12 14.41 -0.48
N SER A 60 9.63 15.63 -0.32
CA SER A 60 10.98 15.90 0.17
C SER A 60 11.16 15.70 1.68
N LEU A 61 10.05 15.53 2.40
CA LEU A 61 10.06 15.30 3.85
C LEU A 61 9.73 13.83 4.13
N ASP A 62 10.45 13.22 5.06
CA ASP A 62 10.08 11.92 5.62
C ASP A 62 8.95 12.09 6.64
N GLY A 63 7.75 12.43 6.13
CA GLY A 63 6.57 12.73 6.91
C GLY A 63 5.42 11.75 6.75
N THR A 64 5.70 10.60 6.14
CA THR A 64 4.71 9.53 5.95
C THR A 64 4.98 8.35 6.88
N SER A 65 3.97 7.53 7.11
CA SER A 65 4.07 6.39 8.04
C SER A 65 4.75 5.15 7.44
N HIS A 66 5.08 5.11 6.15
CA HIS A 66 5.53 3.92 5.40
C HIS A 66 4.63 2.67 5.54
N LEU A 67 3.41 2.83 6.04
CA LEU A 67 2.51 1.74 6.41
C LEU A 67 1.93 0.98 5.21
N SER A 68 1.95 1.56 4.00
CA SER A 68 1.25 1.04 2.83
C SER A 68 1.70 -0.37 2.44
N VAL A 69 3.01 -0.64 2.46
CA VAL A 69 3.57 -1.96 2.15
C VAL A 69 3.15 -3.00 3.19
N HIS A 70 3.21 -2.64 4.46
CA HIS A 70 2.83 -3.51 5.58
C HIS A 70 1.35 -3.88 5.55
N LEU A 71 0.47 -2.93 5.22
CA LEU A 71 -0.96 -3.20 5.02
C LEU A 71 -1.24 -4.01 3.76
N ARG A 72 -0.45 -3.82 2.69
CA ARG A 72 -0.61 -4.58 1.44
C ARG A 72 -0.31 -6.06 1.62
N PHE A 73 0.76 -6.38 2.34
CA PHE A 73 1.21 -7.75 2.56
C PHE A 73 0.70 -8.36 3.87
N GLY A 74 -0.11 -7.62 4.64
CA GLY A 74 -0.71 -8.13 5.87
C GLY A 74 0.28 -8.39 7.00
N THR A 75 1.46 -7.76 6.99
CA THR A 75 2.46 -7.87 8.06
C THR A 75 2.02 -7.13 9.33
N VAL A 76 1.00 -6.31 9.22
CA VAL A 76 0.35 -5.62 10.34
C VAL A 76 -1.17 -5.66 10.18
N SER A 77 -1.88 -5.79 11.29
CA SER A 77 -3.34 -5.78 11.31
C SER A 77 -3.88 -4.35 11.21
N ILE A 78 -4.78 -4.10 10.25
CA ILE A 78 -5.49 -2.82 10.14
C ILE A 78 -6.24 -2.45 11.43
N ARG A 79 -6.84 -3.43 12.13
CA ARG A 79 -7.54 -3.21 13.40
C ARG A 79 -6.59 -2.72 14.49
N ARG A 80 -5.37 -3.29 14.53
CA ARG A 80 -4.33 -2.84 15.45
C ARG A 80 -3.93 -1.40 15.16
N ILE A 81 -3.70 -1.06 13.88
CA ILE A 81 -3.37 0.33 13.50
C ILE A 81 -4.50 1.29 13.91
N VAL A 82 -5.75 0.98 13.58
CA VAL A 82 -6.89 1.84 13.95
C VAL A 82 -6.97 2.05 15.46
N SER A 83 -6.70 1.02 16.28
CA SER A 83 -6.68 1.17 17.73
C SER A 83 -5.54 2.05 18.27
N GLN A 84 -4.40 2.08 17.57
CA GLN A 84 -3.24 2.88 17.95
C GLN A 84 -3.37 4.36 17.56
N ILE A 85 -4.06 4.65 16.46
CA ILE A 85 -4.24 6.02 15.94
C ILE A 85 -5.54 6.68 16.43
N ALA A 86 -6.18 6.13 17.48
CA ALA A 86 -7.44 6.65 18.01
C ALA A 86 -7.34 8.16 18.28
N GLY A 87 -8.23 8.94 17.64
CA GLY A 87 -8.26 10.40 17.73
C GLY A 87 -7.51 11.15 16.61
N ASN A 88 -6.72 10.48 15.78
CA ASN A 88 -6.11 11.11 14.60
C ASN A 88 -7.03 10.95 13.38
N GLU A 89 -8.01 11.83 13.25
CA GLU A 89 -8.98 11.80 12.14
C GLU A 89 -8.33 11.93 10.74
N PRO A 90 -7.33 12.79 10.50
CA PRO A 90 -6.70 12.89 9.19
C PRO A 90 -6.07 11.59 8.73
N PHE A 91 -5.40 10.87 9.61
CA PHE A 91 -4.78 9.59 9.25
C PHE A 91 -5.83 8.48 9.12
N LEU A 92 -6.84 8.46 9.98
CA LEU A 92 -7.98 7.52 9.88
C LEU A 92 -8.68 7.63 8.53
N ASN A 93 -8.85 8.85 8.00
CA ASN A 93 -9.45 9.07 6.68
C ASN A 93 -8.64 8.41 5.56
N GLU A 94 -7.31 8.36 5.65
CA GLU A 94 -6.49 7.64 4.65
C GLU A 94 -6.75 6.12 4.68
N LEU A 95 -6.96 5.55 5.86
CA LEU A 95 -7.34 4.14 5.98
C LEU A 95 -8.75 3.88 5.46
N ILE A 96 -9.68 4.83 5.64
CA ILE A 96 -11.03 4.76 5.06
C ILE A 96 -10.97 4.83 3.54
N TRP A 97 -10.12 5.69 2.95
CA TRP A 97 -9.90 5.73 1.50
C TRP A 97 -9.38 4.41 0.96
N ARG A 98 -8.43 3.77 1.67
CA ARG A 98 -7.95 2.44 1.31
C ARG A 98 -9.11 1.42 1.25
N GLU A 99 -9.96 1.39 2.27
CA GLU A 99 -11.13 0.51 2.32
C GLU A 99 -12.12 0.82 1.19
N PHE A 100 -12.37 2.11 0.93
CA PHE A 100 -13.22 2.54 -0.17
C PHE A 100 -12.78 1.97 -1.52
N PHE A 101 -11.48 2.04 -1.84
CA PHE A 101 -10.98 1.48 -3.10
C PHE A 101 -11.08 -0.05 -3.15
N MET A 102 -10.96 -0.74 -2.03
CA MET A 102 -11.21 -2.17 -1.95
C MET A 102 -12.68 -2.50 -2.22
N GLN A 103 -13.61 -1.69 -1.70
CA GLN A 103 -15.04 -1.82 -1.98
C GLN A 103 -15.37 -1.53 -3.45
N VAL A 104 -14.72 -0.53 -4.06
CA VAL A 104 -14.87 -0.28 -5.50
C VAL A 104 -14.49 -1.52 -6.30
N LEU A 105 -13.34 -2.12 -6.02
CA LEU A 105 -12.89 -3.32 -6.72
C LEU A 105 -13.83 -4.52 -6.49
N TYR A 106 -14.36 -4.65 -5.28
CA TYR A 106 -15.31 -5.72 -4.95
C TYR A 106 -16.63 -5.58 -5.71
N HIS A 107 -17.18 -4.37 -5.79
CA HIS A 107 -18.46 -4.11 -6.45
C HIS A 107 -18.36 -3.97 -7.97
N TYR A 108 -17.18 -3.63 -8.48
CA TYR A 108 -16.91 -3.42 -9.90
C TYR A 108 -15.67 -4.22 -10.37
N PRO A 109 -15.69 -5.56 -10.28
CA PRO A 109 -14.53 -6.40 -10.58
C PRO A 109 -14.01 -6.25 -12.02
N ASP A 110 -14.88 -5.85 -12.95
CA ASP A 110 -14.52 -5.65 -14.35
C ASP A 110 -13.44 -4.58 -14.57
N VAL A 111 -13.22 -3.68 -13.56
CA VAL A 111 -12.18 -2.64 -13.65
C VAL A 111 -10.76 -3.18 -13.64
N VAL A 112 -10.58 -4.47 -13.37
CA VAL A 112 -9.29 -5.15 -13.50
C VAL A 112 -8.84 -5.24 -14.96
N GLY A 113 -9.79 -5.44 -15.88
CA GLY A 113 -9.52 -5.66 -17.31
C GLY A 113 -10.05 -4.60 -18.25
N SER A 114 -10.73 -3.56 -17.73
CA SER A 114 -11.34 -2.51 -18.56
C SER A 114 -11.47 -1.20 -17.78
N ASN A 115 -11.70 -0.10 -18.50
CA ASN A 115 -11.92 1.19 -17.86
C ASN A 115 -13.20 1.18 -17.01
N PHE A 116 -13.18 1.87 -15.88
CA PHE A 116 -14.36 2.08 -15.03
C PHE A 116 -15.52 2.69 -15.83
N ARG A 117 -15.20 3.60 -16.75
CA ARG A 117 -16.15 4.13 -17.73
C ARG A 117 -15.85 3.52 -19.09
N LYS A 118 -16.67 2.59 -19.53
CA LYS A 118 -16.52 1.82 -20.80
C LYS A 118 -16.28 2.68 -22.04
N LYS A 119 -16.78 3.92 -22.06
CA LYS A 119 -16.52 4.86 -23.18
C LYS A 119 -15.04 5.15 -23.43
N PHE A 120 -14.16 4.90 -22.46
CA PHE A 120 -12.71 5.10 -22.59
C PHE A 120 -11.99 3.83 -23.04
N ASP A 121 -12.67 2.69 -23.20
CA ASP A 121 -12.05 1.45 -23.68
C ASP A 121 -11.63 1.56 -25.17
N ALA A 122 -12.23 2.49 -25.91
CA ALA A 122 -11.93 2.73 -27.32
C ALA A 122 -10.79 3.74 -27.55
N LEU A 123 -10.07 4.17 -26.49
CA LEU A 123 -8.90 5.04 -26.65
C LEU A 123 -7.72 4.22 -27.14
N ASP A 124 -7.15 4.65 -28.28
CA ASP A 124 -5.89 4.10 -28.78
C ASP A 124 -4.72 4.71 -28.02
N TRP A 125 -4.02 3.89 -27.25
CA TRP A 125 -2.82 4.26 -26.53
C TRP A 125 -1.59 3.95 -27.40
N ILE A 126 -0.53 4.76 -27.31
CA ILE A 126 0.71 4.54 -28.05
C ILE A 126 1.31 3.18 -27.71
N ASN A 127 1.31 2.81 -26.42
CA ASN A 127 1.81 1.52 -25.92
C ASN A 127 3.20 1.14 -26.45
N ASP A 128 4.12 2.11 -26.56
CA ASP A 128 5.49 1.85 -26.98
C ASP A 128 6.27 1.10 -25.89
N PRO A 129 6.79 -0.11 -26.16
CA PRO A 129 7.51 -0.90 -25.17
C PRO A 129 8.80 -0.21 -24.68
N GLN A 130 9.49 0.57 -25.53
CA GLN A 130 10.73 1.24 -25.16
C GLN A 130 10.45 2.43 -24.22
N ASP A 131 9.38 3.19 -24.47
CA ASP A 131 8.99 4.27 -23.58
C ASP A 131 8.47 3.73 -22.23
N PHE A 132 7.77 2.61 -22.25
CA PHE A 132 7.37 1.90 -21.02
C PHE A 132 8.58 1.43 -20.21
N GLU A 133 9.61 0.87 -20.87
CA GLU A 133 10.85 0.46 -20.20
C GLU A 133 11.57 1.65 -19.57
N LYS A 134 11.70 2.78 -20.29
CA LYS A 134 12.28 4.02 -19.75
C LYS A 134 11.50 4.50 -18.52
N TRP A 135 10.17 4.44 -18.58
CA TRP A 135 9.33 4.78 -17.42
C TRP A 135 9.59 3.85 -16.24
N GLN A 136 9.62 2.53 -16.45
CA GLN A 136 9.92 1.56 -15.41
C GLN A 136 11.29 1.80 -14.76
N GLN A 137 12.29 2.20 -15.55
CA GLN A 137 13.66 2.43 -15.07
C GLN A 137 13.87 3.86 -14.51
N GLY A 138 12.89 4.74 -14.58
CA GLY A 138 13.02 6.13 -14.18
C GLY A 138 14.00 6.90 -15.07
N GLN A 139 13.85 6.76 -16.39
CA GLN A 139 14.69 7.33 -17.44
C GLN A 139 13.87 8.10 -18.48
N THR A 140 12.72 8.64 -18.08
CA THR A 140 11.82 9.38 -18.97
C THR A 140 12.35 10.78 -19.33
N GLY A 141 13.28 11.33 -18.53
CA GLY A 141 13.74 12.71 -18.63
C GLY A 141 12.87 13.70 -17.82
N PHE A 142 11.78 13.27 -17.21
CA PHE A 142 10.97 14.08 -16.32
C PHE A 142 11.41 13.84 -14.87
N PRO A 143 12.08 14.80 -14.22
CA PRO A 143 12.80 14.58 -12.96
C PRO A 143 11.93 13.98 -11.83
N LEU A 144 10.68 14.42 -11.70
CA LEU A 144 9.79 13.93 -10.64
C LEU A 144 9.31 12.52 -10.90
N VAL A 145 9.01 12.16 -12.15
CA VAL A 145 8.63 10.81 -12.57
C VAL A 145 9.81 9.86 -12.35
N ASP A 146 10.99 10.25 -12.83
CA ASP A 146 12.21 9.45 -12.72
C ASP A 146 12.61 9.22 -11.26
N ALA A 147 12.55 10.26 -10.42
CA ALA A 147 12.82 10.15 -8.99
C ALA A 147 11.87 9.16 -8.31
N GLY A 148 10.56 9.25 -8.60
CA GLY A 148 9.56 8.36 -8.04
C GLY A 148 9.76 6.91 -8.45
N MET A 149 10.06 6.65 -9.72
CA MET A 149 10.32 5.27 -10.19
C MET A 149 11.61 4.71 -9.62
N ARG A 150 12.67 5.50 -9.50
CA ARG A 150 13.94 5.07 -8.86
C ARG A 150 13.75 4.78 -7.38
N GLU A 151 12.99 5.59 -6.64
CA GLU A 151 12.63 5.32 -5.25
C GLU A 151 11.87 4.00 -5.13
N LEU A 152 10.84 3.79 -5.96
CA LEU A 152 10.08 2.55 -5.99
C LEU A 152 10.97 1.33 -6.24
N ASN A 153 11.85 1.41 -7.24
CA ASN A 153 12.74 0.31 -7.59
C ASN A 153 13.77 0.00 -6.50
N ALA A 154 14.22 1.01 -5.76
CA ALA A 154 15.22 0.85 -4.70
C ALA A 154 14.63 0.37 -3.37
N THR A 155 13.41 0.80 -3.03
CA THR A 155 12.84 0.64 -1.69
C THR A 155 11.52 -0.13 -1.65
N GLY A 156 10.86 -0.34 -2.79
CA GLY A 156 9.49 -0.86 -2.85
C GLY A 156 8.43 0.15 -2.41
N TYR A 157 8.82 1.37 -2.07
CA TYR A 157 7.94 2.45 -1.63
C TYR A 157 7.95 3.62 -2.62
N MET A 158 6.84 4.34 -2.71
CA MET A 158 6.71 5.60 -3.44
C MET A 158 5.73 6.49 -2.69
N HIS A 159 6.10 7.73 -2.46
CA HIS A 159 5.24 8.72 -1.84
C HIS A 159 3.93 8.91 -2.63
N ASN A 160 2.77 9.01 -1.93
CA ASN A 160 1.46 9.03 -2.59
C ASN A 160 1.30 10.17 -3.61
N ARG A 161 1.79 11.38 -3.32
CA ARG A 161 1.72 12.52 -4.26
C ARG A 161 2.54 12.28 -5.52
N VAL A 162 3.71 11.65 -5.37
CA VAL A 162 4.55 11.27 -6.52
C VAL A 162 3.86 10.16 -7.31
N ARG A 163 3.26 9.18 -6.65
CA ARG A 163 2.52 8.09 -7.30
C ARG A 163 1.39 8.59 -8.21
N MET A 164 0.66 9.62 -7.78
CA MET A 164 -0.41 10.21 -8.60
C MET A 164 0.12 10.80 -9.90
N ILE A 165 1.34 11.36 -9.89
CA ILE A 165 1.99 11.92 -11.08
C ILE A 165 2.55 10.78 -11.95
N VAL A 166 3.32 9.88 -11.34
CA VAL A 166 3.99 8.78 -12.03
C VAL A 166 3.00 7.83 -12.72
N ALA A 167 1.86 7.55 -12.08
CA ALA A 167 0.84 6.67 -12.64
C ALA A 167 -0.04 7.34 -13.70
N GLY A 168 -0.05 8.67 -13.76
CA GLY A 168 -0.77 9.43 -14.77
C GLY A 168 0.09 9.85 -15.96
N PHE A 169 1.40 9.57 -15.89
CA PHE A 169 2.37 9.89 -16.95
C PHE A 169 2.30 8.84 -18.06
#